data_bc78e1bcc5cf12086d6e5d95ac3dde98
#
_entry.id   bc78e1bcc5cf12086d6e5d95ac3dde98
#
_cell.length_a   1.000
_cell.length_b   1.000
_cell.length_c   1.000
_cell.angle_alpha   90.00
_cell.angle_beta   90.00
_cell.angle_gamma   90.00
#
_symmetry.space_group_name_H-M   'P 1'
#
loop_
_entity.id
_entity.type
_entity.pdbx_description
1 polymer ?
#
loop_
_entity_poly.entity_id
_entity_poly.type
_entity_poly.pdbx_seq_one_letter_code
_entity_poly.pdbx_strand_id
1 'polypeptide(L)'
;MPARNDALKDRLSRYRETEISVTGRNSGRTISVPVWFVLEGEKLYLLPVQGSDTQWYKNVLKNPSIRIDARGAEAKLQAVPITDTKGVLSVVEKFRDKYGASDVKKYYSKFDVAVLAKMP
;
A
#
# COMPACT_ATOMS: atom_id res chain seq x y z
N MET A 1 24.83 10.02 -8.65
CA MET A 1 23.52 10.62 -8.85
C MET A 1 22.47 9.85 -8.06
N PRO A 2 21.64 10.51 -7.28
CA PRO A 2 20.61 9.80 -6.52
C PRO A 2 19.57 9.15 -7.44
N ALA A 3 18.98 8.07 -6.99
CA ALA A 3 17.91 7.41 -7.70
C ALA A 3 16.69 8.33 -7.78
N ARG A 4 15.86 8.15 -8.82
CA ARG A 4 14.69 9.00 -9.07
C ARG A 4 13.70 8.99 -7.89
N ASN A 5 13.65 7.89 -7.14
CA ASN A 5 12.73 7.72 -6.04
C ASN A 5 13.35 7.95 -4.65
N ASP A 6 14.57 8.51 -4.58
CA ASP A 6 15.24 8.73 -3.30
C ASP A 6 14.46 9.66 -2.38
N ALA A 7 13.89 10.74 -2.91
CA ALA A 7 13.08 11.66 -2.13
C ALA A 7 11.84 10.97 -1.57
N LEU A 8 11.20 10.13 -2.38
CA LEU A 8 10.03 9.38 -1.97
C LEU A 8 10.36 8.38 -0.85
N LYS A 9 11.44 7.61 -1.02
CA LYS A 9 11.88 6.66 -0.01
C LYS A 9 12.24 7.34 1.31
N ASP A 10 12.94 8.48 1.23
CA ASP A 10 13.31 9.25 2.41
C ASP A 10 12.05 9.68 3.17
N ARG A 11 11.06 10.20 2.47
CA ARG A 11 9.82 10.64 3.10
C ARG A 11 9.01 9.48 3.66
N LEU A 12 8.93 8.37 2.93
CA LEU A 12 8.24 7.18 3.43
C LEU A 12 8.89 6.64 4.70
N SER A 13 10.22 6.74 4.83
CA SER A 13 10.91 6.27 6.02
C SER A 13 10.62 7.11 7.27
N ARG A 14 10.13 8.34 7.10
CA ARG A 14 9.85 9.28 8.20
C ARG A 14 8.42 9.26 8.70
N TYR A 15 7.48 8.77 7.88
CA TYR A 15 6.06 8.87 8.20
C TYR A 15 5.42 7.50 8.36
N ARG A 16 4.39 7.45 9.18
CA ARG A 16 3.64 6.23 9.43
C ARG A 16 2.54 6.00 8.39
N GLU A 17 2.17 7.05 7.67
CA GLU A 17 1.03 7.04 6.75
C GLU A 17 1.42 7.75 5.46
N THR A 18 0.88 7.28 4.36
CA THR A 18 1.03 7.91 3.06
C THR A 18 -0.31 7.94 2.36
N GLU A 19 -0.39 8.67 1.25
CA GLU A 19 -1.59 8.72 0.44
C GLU A 19 -1.38 7.90 -0.83
N ILE A 20 -2.38 7.07 -1.16
CA ILE A 20 -2.41 6.42 -2.47
C ILE A 20 -3.58 6.98 -3.27
N SER A 21 -3.39 7.09 -4.59
CA SER A 21 -4.45 7.48 -5.52
C SER A 21 -4.71 6.31 -6.45
N VAL A 22 -5.96 5.92 -6.54
CA VAL A 22 -6.42 4.80 -7.38
C VAL A 22 -7.50 5.28 -8.32
N THR A 23 -7.74 4.53 -9.40
CA THR A 23 -8.80 4.84 -10.36
C THR A 23 -10.07 4.08 -9.95
N GLY A 24 -11.17 4.80 -9.76
CA GLY A 24 -12.44 4.20 -9.42
C GLY A 24 -12.93 3.25 -10.50
N ARG A 25 -13.28 2.02 -10.11
CA ARG A 25 -13.65 0.96 -11.06
C ARG A 25 -14.95 1.25 -11.81
N ASN A 26 -15.82 2.07 -11.24
CA ASN A 26 -17.11 2.41 -11.85
C ASN A 26 -17.12 3.83 -12.46
N SER A 27 -16.42 4.76 -11.82
CA SER A 27 -16.47 6.18 -12.23
C SER A 27 -15.31 6.59 -13.12
N GLY A 28 -14.18 5.87 -13.07
CA GLY A 28 -12.95 6.28 -13.74
C GLY A 28 -12.26 7.47 -13.08
N ARG A 29 -12.80 7.96 -11.96
CA ARG A 29 -12.22 9.11 -11.27
C ARG A 29 -11.06 8.70 -10.38
N THR A 30 -10.14 9.62 -10.16
CA THR A 30 -9.05 9.43 -9.20
C THR A 30 -9.58 9.57 -7.78
N ILE A 31 -9.31 8.56 -6.95
CA ILE A 31 -9.73 8.52 -5.56
C ILE A 31 -8.46 8.40 -4.71
N SER A 32 -8.29 9.34 -3.77
CA SER A 32 -7.12 9.37 -2.90
C SER A 32 -7.51 8.96 -1.49
N VAL A 33 -6.72 8.08 -0.88
CA VAL A 33 -6.97 7.60 0.48
C VAL A 33 -5.67 7.51 1.26
N PRO A 34 -5.71 7.82 2.57
CA PRO A 34 -4.54 7.60 3.43
C PRO A 34 -4.43 6.13 3.78
N VAL A 35 -3.21 5.60 3.80
CA VAL A 35 -2.95 4.20 4.10
C VAL A 35 -1.70 4.04 4.94
N TRP A 36 -1.66 2.97 5.73
CA TRP A 36 -0.44 2.49 6.34
C TRP A 36 0.32 1.65 5.32
N PHE A 37 1.62 1.56 5.46
CA PHE A 37 2.47 0.89 4.50
C PHE A 37 3.72 0.33 5.17
N VAL A 38 4.38 -0.61 4.50
CA VAL A 38 5.72 -1.06 4.87
C VAL A 38 6.60 -0.98 3.62
N LEU A 39 7.74 -0.34 3.74
CA LEU A 39 8.69 -0.23 2.65
C LEU A 39 9.92 -1.07 2.98
N GLU A 40 10.28 -2.00 2.09
CA GLU A 40 11.49 -2.81 2.19
C GLU A 40 12.26 -2.71 0.88
N GLY A 41 13.36 -1.94 0.88
CA GLY A 41 14.11 -1.70 -0.34
C GLY A 41 13.26 -1.02 -1.39
N GLU A 42 13.05 -1.68 -2.51
CA GLU A 42 12.22 -1.16 -3.61
C GLU A 42 10.78 -1.65 -3.55
N LYS A 43 10.41 -2.40 -2.51
CA LYS A 43 9.08 -3.01 -2.39
C LYS A 43 8.24 -2.25 -1.38
N LEU A 44 7.08 -1.78 -1.84
CA LEU A 44 6.10 -1.14 -0.98
C LEU A 44 4.96 -2.12 -0.76
N TYR A 45 4.67 -2.42 0.50
CA TYR A 45 3.58 -3.32 0.85
C TYR A 45 2.41 -2.53 1.42
N LEU A 46 1.21 -2.89 0.97
CA LEU A 46 -0.04 -2.31 1.44
C LEU A 46 -0.93 -3.44 1.95
N LEU A 47 -1.71 -3.13 2.98
CA LEU A 47 -2.62 -4.11 3.57
C LEU A 47 -4.02 -3.50 3.59
N PRO A 48 -4.97 -4.05 2.82
CA PRO A 48 -6.33 -3.53 2.82
C PRO A 48 -7.01 -3.74 4.17
N VAL A 49 -7.65 -2.71 4.71
CA VAL A 49 -8.22 -2.71 6.06
C VAL A 49 -9.32 -3.75 6.23
N GLN A 50 -10.14 -3.93 5.20
CA GLN A 50 -11.20 -4.94 5.19
C GLN A 50 -10.87 -6.08 4.23
N GLY A 51 -9.58 -6.34 4.04
CA GLY A 51 -9.13 -7.38 3.12
C GLY A 51 -9.69 -7.18 1.72
N SER A 52 -10.15 -8.25 1.10
CA SER A 52 -10.70 -8.22 -0.26
C SER A 52 -11.98 -7.39 -0.40
N ASP A 53 -12.61 -6.98 0.70
CA ASP A 53 -13.79 -6.13 0.67
C ASP A 53 -13.46 -4.64 0.68
N THR A 54 -12.20 -4.28 0.83
CA THR A 54 -11.76 -2.88 0.83
C THR A 54 -11.98 -2.22 -0.53
N GLN A 55 -12.58 -1.03 -0.55
CA GLN A 55 -12.93 -0.35 -1.81
C GLN A 55 -11.72 -0.05 -2.67
N TRP A 56 -10.63 0.51 -2.10
CA TRP A 56 -9.46 0.81 -2.92
C TRP A 56 -8.81 -0.46 -3.48
N TYR A 57 -8.89 -1.58 -2.76
CA TYR A 57 -8.38 -2.85 -3.25
C TYR A 57 -9.16 -3.32 -4.48
N LYS A 58 -10.49 -3.24 -4.43
CA LYS A 58 -11.34 -3.58 -5.58
C LYS A 58 -11.05 -2.70 -6.79
N ASN A 59 -10.78 -1.42 -6.56
CA ASN A 59 -10.39 -0.50 -7.62
C ASN A 59 -9.06 -0.90 -8.23
N VAL A 60 -8.09 -1.30 -7.43
CA VAL A 60 -6.76 -1.75 -7.87
C VAL A 60 -6.84 -3.03 -8.70
N LEU A 61 -7.74 -3.94 -8.36
CA LEU A 61 -7.93 -5.16 -9.16
C LEU A 61 -8.31 -4.85 -10.59
N LYS A 62 -9.11 -3.82 -10.81
CA LYS A 62 -9.51 -3.42 -12.16
C LYS A 62 -8.47 -2.52 -12.82
N ASN A 63 -7.88 -1.60 -12.07
CA ASN A 63 -6.89 -0.66 -12.57
C ASN A 63 -5.66 -0.69 -11.65
N PRO A 64 -4.68 -1.54 -11.95
CA PRO A 64 -3.54 -1.74 -11.04
C PRO A 64 -2.51 -0.62 -11.04
N SER A 65 -2.66 0.39 -11.90
CA SER A 65 -1.79 1.56 -11.87
C SER A 65 -2.22 2.47 -10.72
N ILE A 66 -1.32 2.70 -9.76
CA ILE A 66 -1.59 3.55 -8.61
C ILE A 66 -0.52 4.64 -8.52
N ARG A 67 -0.84 5.70 -7.77
CA ARG A 67 0.13 6.74 -7.46
C ARG A 67 0.29 6.80 -5.95
N ILE A 68 1.53 6.95 -5.49
CA ILE A 68 1.80 7.18 -4.09
C ILE A 68 2.29 8.61 -3.91
N ASP A 69 1.84 9.27 -2.85
CA ASP A 69 2.27 10.62 -2.50
C ASP A 69 2.66 10.63 -1.03
N ALA A 70 3.94 10.90 -0.77
CA ALA A 70 4.48 11.04 0.57
C ALA A 70 4.96 12.49 0.76
N ARG A 71 4.03 13.33 1.18
CA ARG A 71 4.31 14.73 1.49
C ARG A 71 4.92 15.49 0.31
N GLY A 72 4.35 15.32 -0.88
CA GLY A 72 4.79 16.00 -2.08
C GLY A 72 5.77 15.21 -2.94
N ALA A 73 6.33 14.13 -2.44
CA ALA A 73 7.13 13.22 -3.26
C ALA A 73 6.21 12.14 -3.81
N GLU A 74 6.10 12.04 -5.13
CA GLU A 74 5.15 11.16 -5.81
C GLU A 74 5.83 10.15 -6.70
N ALA A 75 5.19 9.01 -6.90
CA ALA A 75 5.59 8.02 -7.89
C ALA A 75 4.38 7.26 -8.40
N LYS A 76 4.44 6.85 -9.66
CA LYS A 76 3.45 5.98 -10.26
C LYS A 76 3.96 4.56 -10.16
N LEU A 77 3.15 3.67 -9.61
CA LEU A 77 3.53 2.29 -9.32
C LEU A 77 2.51 1.33 -9.93
N GLN A 78 2.97 0.12 -10.19
CA GLN A 78 2.08 -0.96 -10.61
C GLN A 78 1.82 -1.86 -9.41
N ALA A 79 0.57 -1.99 -9.02
CA ALA A 79 0.16 -2.79 -7.88
C ALA A 79 -0.05 -4.24 -8.30
N VAL A 80 0.42 -5.17 -7.48
CA VAL A 80 0.26 -6.60 -7.69
C VAL A 80 -0.41 -7.20 -6.45
N PRO A 81 -1.60 -7.80 -6.60
CA PRO A 81 -2.26 -8.44 -5.46
C PRO A 81 -1.48 -9.66 -4.97
N ILE A 82 -1.45 -9.85 -3.66
CA ILE A 82 -0.91 -11.04 -3.01
C ILE A 82 -2.10 -11.76 -2.41
N THR A 83 -2.37 -12.96 -2.89
CA THR A 83 -3.57 -13.72 -2.48
C THR A 83 -3.25 -15.06 -1.84
N ASP A 84 -1.99 -15.52 -1.92
CA ASP A 84 -1.59 -16.75 -1.27
C ASP A 84 -1.41 -16.54 0.24
N THR A 85 -1.79 -17.53 1.02
CA THR A 85 -1.79 -17.44 2.49
C THR A 85 -0.44 -17.05 3.06
N LYS A 86 0.63 -17.67 2.58
CA LYS A 86 1.99 -17.39 3.09
C LYS A 86 2.41 -15.95 2.80
N GLY A 87 2.14 -15.48 1.59
CA GLY A 87 2.48 -14.12 1.19
C GLY A 87 1.72 -13.08 2.00
N VAL A 88 0.41 -13.32 2.20
CA VAL A 88 -0.41 -12.41 3.01
C VAL A 88 0.08 -12.37 4.45
N LEU A 89 0.34 -13.52 5.06
CA LEU A 89 0.83 -13.58 6.44
C LEU A 89 2.19 -12.88 6.59
N SER A 90 3.05 -13.02 5.60
CA SER A 90 4.34 -12.31 5.61
C SER A 90 4.14 -10.79 5.66
N VAL A 91 3.21 -10.26 4.87
CA VAL A 91 2.90 -8.82 4.89
C VAL A 91 2.29 -8.42 6.23
N VAL A 92 1.37 -9.20 6.76
CA VAL A 92 0.75 -8.93 8.06
C VAL A 92 1.81 -8.83 9.15
N GLU A 93 2.79 -9.74 9.16
CA GLU A 93 3.88 -9.70 10.14
C GLU A 93 4.73 -8.44 10.01
N LYS A 94 4.99 -7.98 8.77
CA LYS A 94 5.71 -6.73 8.55
C LYS A 94 4.94 -5.54 9.13
N PHE A 95 3.63 -5.53 9.00
CA PHE A 95 2.78 -4.49 9.57
C PHE A 95 2.77 -4.55 11.10
N ARG A 96 2.72 -5.76 11.67
CA ARG A 96 2.81 -5.94 13.13
C ARG A 96 4.13 -5.44 13.69
N ASP A 97 5.21 -5.70 12.97
CA ASP A 97 6.55 -5.24 13.37
C ASP A 97 6.65 -3.72 13.37
N LYS A 98 6.06 -3.07 12.37
CA LYS A 98 6.14 -1.62 12.24
C LYS A 98 5.16 -0.86 13.14
N TYR A 99 3.91 -1.32 13.21
CA TYR A 99 2.83 -0.57 13.86
C TYR A 99 2.42 -1.17 15.21
N GLY A 100 2.82 -2.40 15.49
CA GLY A 100 2.43 -3.12 16.69
C GLY A 100 1.22 -4.02 16.44
N ALA A 101 1.26 -5.22 17.05
CA ALA A 101 0.20 -6.22 16.86
C ALA A 101 -1.16 -5.70 17.34
N SER A 102 -1.19 -4.91 18.41
CA SER A 102 -2.42 -4.31 18.95
C SER A 102 -3.10 -3.40 17.94
N ASP A 103 -2.34 -2.49 17.35
CA ASP A 103 -2.89 -1.53 16.38
C ASP A 103 -3.34 -2.23 15.11
N VAL A 104 -2.59 -3.21 14.62
CA VAL A 104 -2.98 -3.97 13.45
C VAL A 104 -4.30 -4.70 13.71
N LYS A 105 -4.42 -5.36 14.86
CA LYS A 105 -5.65 -6.04 15.25
C LYS A 105 -6.83 -5.07 15.36
N LYS A 106 -6.59 -3.88 15.88
CA LYS A 106 -7.63 -2.87 16.10
C LYS A 106 -8.19 -2.29 14.80
N TYR A 107 -7.32 -2.01 13.82
CA TYR A 107 -7.71 -1.29 12.61
C TYR A 107 -7.96 -2.17 11.39
N TYR A 108 -7.49 -3.42 11.40
CA TYR A 108 -7.66 -4.34 10.27
C TYR A 108 -8.60 -5.47 10.65
N SER A 109 -9.67 -5.64 9.85
CA SER A 109 -10.72 -6.61 10.17
C SER A 109 -10.59 -7.94 9.42
N LYS A 110 -9.78 -7.99 8.35
CA LYS A 110 -9.68 -9.18 7.50
C LYS A 110 -8.31 -9.25 6.85
N PHE A 111 -7.69 -10.43 6.88
CA PHE A 111 -6.32 -10.64 6.38
C PHE A 111 -6.29 -11.71 5.29
N ASP A 112 -7.03 -11.52 4.21
CA ASP A 112 -7.09 -12.50 3.12
C ASP A 112 -6.30 -12.07 1.87
N VAL A 113 -5.93 -10.80 1.79
CA VAL A 113 -5.16 -10.27 0.65
C VAL A 113 -4.20 -9.19 1.11
N ALA A 114 -3.17 -8.96 0.30
CA ALA A 114 -2.23 -7.84 0.47
C ALA A 114 -1.87 -7.31 -0.91
N VAL A 115 -1.09 -6.24 -0.97
CA VAL A 115 -0.68 -5.64 -2.24
C VAL A 115 0.81 -5.32 -2.19
N LEU A 116 1.50 -5.65 -3.27
CA LEU A 116 2.89 -5.27 -3.47
C LEU A 116 2.97 -4.27 -4.62
N ALA A 117 3.68 -3.16 -4.41
CA ALA A 117 3.98 -2.20 -5.46
C ALA A 117 5.48 -1.95 -5.47
N LYS A 118 6.12 -2.15 -6.62
CA LYS A 118 7.56 -1.94 -6.73
C LYS A 118 7.87 -0.50 -7.11
N MET A 119 8.85 0.08 -6.47
CA MET A 119 9.34 1.41 -6.82
C MET A 119 9.97 1.39 -8.21
N PRO A 120 9.82 2.46 -8.99
CA PRO A 120 10.41 2.54 -10.33
C PRO A 120 11.92 2.60 -10.30
#